data_443c844edc85d919cd1ce04f91f7fa98
#
_entry.id   443c844edc85d919cd1ce04f91f7fa98
#
_cell.length_a   1.000
_cell.length_b   1.000
_cell.length_c   1.000
_cell.angle_alpha   90.00
_cell.angle_beta   90.00
_cell.angle_gamma   90.00
#
_symmetry.space_group_name_H-M   'P 1'
#
loop_
_entity.id
_entity.type
_entity.pdbx_description
1 polymer ?
#
loop_
_entity_poly.entity_id
_entity_poly.type
_entity_poly.pdbx_seq_one_letter_code
_entity_poly.pdbx_strand_id
1 'polypeptide(L)'
;ADVEGVGRVEFDLPERRLVIVHAPSADEVLARLEPLGLGARIVGTEPADPITESDAADDEAAERGALIALLAINGVMFVAEMAAGWWAQSTGLMADALDMLADAFVYGLSLYAVGRAARLQVRAAHVSGWLQMALALGAFSEVIRRFVTGSEPEPAWMMAVSTVALAANVACLLLIARHRGGGAHMKASWIFSTNDVLANLGVIVAGGLVAWTGTRFPDLVIGTVIAAVVLTGAVRILRLR
;
A
#
# COMPACT_ATOMS: atom_id res chain seq x y z
N ALA A 1 11.84 -4.69 22.84
CA ALA A 1 12.40 -4.42 24.18
C ALA A 1 12.85 -2.97 24.15
N ASP A 2 12.17 -2.13 24.88
CA ASP A 2 12.53 -0.73 25.04
C ASP A 2 13.90 -0.66 25.72
N VAL A 3 14.85 -0.13 25.00
CA VAL A 3 16.20 0.10 25.51
C VAL A 3 16.24 1.55 25.96
N GLU A 4 16.35 1.76 27.26
CA GLU A 4 16.44 3.08 27.86
C GLU A 4 17.58 3.87 27.21
N GLY A 5 17.28 5.06 26.68
CA GLY A 5 18.23 5.93 26.01
C GLY A 5 18.43 5.66 24.50
N VAL A 6 17.65 4.78 23.88
CA VAL A 6 17.57 4.64 22.42
C VAL A 6 16.33 5.36 21.93
N GLY A 7 16.51 6.42 21.13
CA GLY A 7 15.41 7.24 20.63
C GLY A 7 14.84 6.74 19.29
N ARG A 8 15.69 6.53 18.28
CA ARG A 8 15.26 6.14 16.94
C ARG A 8 16.11 4.99 16.40
N VAL A 9 15.45 4.05 15.72
CA VAL A 9 16.13 2.91 15.07
C VAL A 9 15.60 2.81 13.63
N GLU A 10 16.50 2.97 12.66
CA GLU A 10 16.21 2.81 11.25
C GLU A 10 16.94 1.60 10.68
N PHE A 11 16.22 0.75 9.94
CA PHE A 11 16.77 -0.43 9.30
C PHE A 11 16.87 -0.23 7.79
N ASP A 12 18.07 -0.34 7.25
CA ASP A 12 18.31 -0.52 5.83
C ASP A 12 18.68 -1.99 5.57
N LEU A 13 17.68 -2.79 5.23
CA LEU A 13 17.85 -4.23 5.03
C LEU A 13 18.69 -4.56 3.78
N PRO A 14 18.52 -3.89 2.62
CA PRO A 14 19.37 -4.09 1.45
C PRO A 14 20.84 -3.88 1.73
N GLU A 15 21.19 -2.77 2.40
CA GLU A 15 22.57 -2.42 2.75
C GLU A 15 23.04 -3.08 4.07
N ARG A 16 22.16 -3.85 4.72
CA ARG A 16 22.40 -4.45 6.05
C ARG A 16 22.92 -3.42 7.06
N ARG A 17 22.36 -2.20 6.99
CA ARG A 17 22.76 -1.06 7.82
C ARG A 17 21.66 -0.78 8.84
N LEU A 18 22.09 -0.47 10.06
CA LEU A 18 21.25 -0.06 11.17
C LEU A 18 21.74 1.32 11.64
N VAL A 19 20.86 2.30 11.63
CA VAL A 19 21.11 3.62 12.19
C VAL A 19 20.36 3.72 13.50
N ILE A 20 21.08 4.02 14.58
CA ILE A 20 20.50 4.13 15.93
C ILE A 20 20.85 5.50 16.48
N VAL A 21 19.84 6.28 16.86
CA VAL A 21 20.01 7.50 17.63
C VAL A 21 19.94 7.12 19.12
N HIS A 22 21.01 7.37 19.87
CA HIS A 22 21.13 6.90 21.23
C HIS A 22 21.80 7.93 22.13
N ALA A 23 21.40 7.95 23.40
CA ALA A 23 22.07 8.72 24.48
C ALA A 23 23.24 7.96 25.13
N PRO A 24 23.19 6.61 25.30
CA PRO A 24 24.34 5.83 25.77
C PRO A 24 25.51 5.85 24.78
N SER A 25 26.69 5.37 25.21
CA SER A 25 27.84 5.23 24.29
C SER A 25 27.53 4.22 23.17
N ALA A 26 28.14 4.44 22.00
CA ALA A 26 27.98 3.51 20.85
C ALA A 26 28.41 2.08 21.21
N ASP A 27 29.40 1.94 22.10
CA ASP A 27 29.92 0.63 22.58
C ASP A 27 28.89 -0.09 23.45
N GLU A 28 28.10 0.62 24.26
CA GLU A 28 26.99 0.02 25.04
C GLU A 28 25.88 -0.49 24.14
N VAL A 29 25.57 0.25 23.06
CA VAL A 29 24.59 -0.19 22.04
C VAL A 29 25.12 -1.43 21.32
N LEU A 30 26.40 -1.45 20.93
CA LEU A 30 27.02 -2.60 20.27
C LEU A 30 27.00 -3.85 21.16
N ALA A 31 27.36 -3.71 22.44
CA ALA A 31 27.37 -4.81 23.41
C ALA A 31 25.98 -5.49 23.57
N ARG A 32 24.91 -4.76 23.32
CA ARG A 32 23.53 -5.31 23.33
C ARG A 32 23.16 -6.02 22.02
N LEU A 33 23.82 -5.69 20.92
CA LEU A 33 23.58 -6.31 19.60
C LEU A 33 24.46 -7.57 19.39
N GLU A 34 25.64 -7.64 20.02
CA GLU A 34 26.55 -8.78 19.89
C GLU A 34 25.92 -10.15 20.23
N PRO A 35 25.08 -10.28 21.30
CA PRO A 35 24.45 -11.56 21.62
C PRO A 35 23.50 -12.10 20.55
N LEU A 36 23.07 -11.24 19.61
CA LEU A 36 22.21 -11.66 18.50
C LEU A 36 22.95 -12.45 17.42
N GLY A 37 24.29 -12.50 17.48
CA GLY A 37 25.11 -13.28 16.55
C GLY A 37 25.07 -12.81 15.09
N LEU A 38 24.63 -11.58 14.82
CA LEU A 38 24.45 -11.02 13.48
C LEU A 38 25.73 -10.35 12.92
N GLY A 39 26.84 -10.36 13.66
CA GLY A 39 28.08 -9.72 13.26
C GLY A 39 27.99 -8.19 13.21
N ALA A 40 27.27 -7.59 14.14
CA ALA A 40 27.15 -6.14 14.24
C ALA A 40 28.51 -5.49 14.48
N ARG A 41 28.76 -4.35 13.82
CA ARG A 41 29.94 -3.51 14.01
C ARG A 41 29.58 -2.04 13.85
N ILE A 42 30.24 -1.17 14.58
CA ILE A 42 30.10 0.27 14.41
C ILE A 42 30.80 0.66 13.09
N VAL A 43 30.05 1.30 12.19
CA VAL A 43 30.57 1.82 10.92
C VAL A 43 30.94 3.29 11.04
N GLY A 44 30.21 4.02 11.88
CA GLY A 44 30.47 5.44 12.17
C GLY A 44 29.55 5.92 13.29
N THR A 45 29.96 7.00 13.95
CA THR A 45 29.15 7.70 14.97
C THR A 45 29.24 9.19 14.65
N GLU A 46 28.09 9.82 14.51
CA GLU A 46 27.97 11.25 14.26
C GLU A 46 27.09 11.88 15.36
N PRO A 47 27.38 13.14 15.75
CA PRO A 47 26.50 13.86 16.66
C PRO A 47 25.11 13.98 16.01
N ALA A 48 24.08 13.56 16.71
CA ALA A 48 22.69 13.77 16.30
C ALA A 48 22.08 14.85 17.21
N ASP A 49 21.23 15.68 16.62
CA ASP A 49 20.41 16.58 17.42
C ASP A 49 19.54 15.76 18.38
N PRO A 50 19.40 16.19 19.64
CA PRO A 50 18.56 15.48 20.59
C PRO A 50 17.12 15.45 20.05
N ILE A 51 16.62 14.24 19.79
CA ILE A 51 15.22 14.04 19.43
C ILE A 51 14.41 14.41 20.66
N THR A 52 13.64 15.49 20.59
CA THR A 52 12.72 15.86 21.64
C THR A 52 11.49 14.96 21.56
N GLU A 53 10.83 14.72 22.69
CA GLU A 53 9.53 14.01 22.69
C GLU A 53 8.51 14.70 21.78
N SER A 54 8.66 16.02 21.59
CA SER A 54 7.87 16.81 20.65
C SER A 54 8.09 16.41 19.21
N ASP A 55 9.34 16.22 18.78
CA ASP A 55 9.65 15.85 17.37
C ASP A 55 9.10 14.46 17.03
N ALA A 56 9.19 13.52 17.97
CA ALA A 56 8.64 12.18 17.81
C ALA A 56 7.09 12.20 17.75
N ALA A 57 6.46 13.05 18.55
CA ALA A 57 4.99 13.22 18.56
C ALA A 57 4.49 13.90 17.28
N ASP A 58 5.25 14.87 16.76
CA ASP A 58 4.92 15.57 15.51
C ASP A 58 5.07 14.66 14.29
N ASP A 59 6.11 13.81 14.26
CA ASP A 59 6.31 12.78 13.23
C ASP A 59 5.17 11.75 13.25
N GLU A 60 4.76 11.26 14.44
CA GLU A 60 3.63 10.32 14.58
C GLU A 60 2.31 10.97 14.13
N ALA A 61 2.07 12.23 14.49
CA ALA A 61 0.87 12.95 14.08
C ALA A 61 0.82 13.16 12.56
N ALA A 62 1.95 13.49 11.93
CA ALA A 62 2.08 13.65 10.49
C ALA A 62 1.84 12.32 9.75
N GLU A 63 2.39 11.22 10.25
CA GLU A 63 2.18 9.87 9.72
C GLU A 63 0.71 9.44 9.80
N ARG A 64 0.07 9.64 10.96
CA ARG A 64 -1.38 9.40 11.13
C ARG A 64 -2.21 10.24 10.17
N GLY A 65 -1.86 11.50 9.98
CA GLY A 65 -2.51 12.40 9.02
C GLY A 65 -2.42 11.87 7.59
N ALA A 66 -1.25 11.40 7.19
CA ALA A 66 -1.04 10.79 5.87
C ALA A 66 -1.90 9.52 5.69
N LEU A 67 -1.91 8.62 6.67
CA LEU A 67 -2.72 7.39 6.62
C LEU A 67 -4.23 7.68 6.55
N ILE A 68 -4.72 8.70 7.27
CA ILE A 68 -6.12 9.13 7.21
C ILE A 68 -6.45 9.67 5.81
N ALA A 69 -5.56 10.48 5.23
CA ALA A 69 -5.76 11.01 3.89
C ALA A 69 -5.79 9.88 2.83
N LEU A 70 -4.88 8.91 2.93
CA LEU A 70 -4.84 7.73 2.06
C LEU A 70 -6.12 6.90 2.18
N LEU A 71 -6.56 6.63 3.41
CA LEU A 71 -7.83 5.93 3.69
C LEU A 71 -9.01 6.65 3.07
N ALA A 72 -9.10 7.98 3.24
CA ALA A 72 -10.21 8.78 2.73
C ALA A 72 -10.20 8.82 1.20
N ILE A 73 -9.05 9.04 0.56
CA ILE A 73 -8.92 9.08 -0.91
C ILE A 73 -9.30 7.72 -1.49
N ASN A 74 -8.73 6.61 -1.01
CA ASN A 74 -9.03 5.28 -1.52
C ASN A 74 -10.50 4.89 -1.26
N GLY A 75 -11.06 5.24 -0.09
CA GLY A 75 -12.47 4.97 0.21
C GLY A 75 -13.44 5.73 -0.71
N VAL A 76 -13.16 6.99 -1.01
CA VAL A 76 -13.98 7.80 -1.92
C VAL A 76 -13.82 7.30 -3.35
N MET A 77 -12.60 7.01 -3.80
CA MET A 77 -12.34 6.51 -5.14
C MET A 77 -12.95 5.12 -5.36
N PHE A 78 -12.89 4.23 -4.36
CA PHE A 78 -13.60 2.95 -4.40
C PHE A 78 -15.08 3.13 -4.75
N VAL A 79 -15.78 4.02 -4.05
CA VAL A 79 -17.22 4.24 -4.30
C VAL A 79 -17.44 4.80 -5.71
N ALA A 80 -16.65 5.78 -6.12
CA ALA A 80 -16.78 6.42 -7.43
C ALA A 80 -16.49 5.43 -8.57
N GLU A 81 -15.41 4.67 -8.49
CA GLU A 81 -15.02 3.71 -9.51
C GLU A 81 -15.92 2.48 -9.55
N MET A 82 -16.37 1.99 -8.39
CA MET A 82 -17.31 0.87 -8.35
C MET A 82 -18.64 1.24 -9.03
N ALA A 83 -19.17 2.43 -8.76
CA ALA A 83 -20.36 2.94 -9.41
C ALA A 83 -20.16 3.13 -10.92
N ALA A 84 -19.02 3.74 -11.31
CA ALA A 84 -18.69 3.96 -12.71
C ALA A 84 -18.42 2.64 -13.46
N GLY A 85 -17.70 1.70 -12.85
CA GLY A 85 -17.41 0.38 -13.42
C GLY A 85 -18.65 -0.47 -13.62
N TRP A 86 -19.60 -0.37 -12.68
CA TRP A 86 -20.91 -1.01 -12.84
C TRP A 86 -21.67 -0.39 -14.02
N TRP A 87 -21.74 0.93 -14.06
CA TRP A 87 -22.46 1.67 -15.11
C TRP A 87 -21.81 1.48 -16.49
N ALA A 88 -20.50 1.64 -16.57
CA ALA A 88 -19.72 1.47 -17.80
C ALA A 88 -19.49 0.01 -18.21
N GLN A 89 -20.00 -0.94 -17.44
CA GLN A 89 -19.79 -2.38 -17.64
C GLN A 89 -18.30 -2.74 -17.82
N SER A 90 -17.39 -2.04 -17.13
CA SER A 90 -15.93 -2.29 -17.19
C SER A 90 -15.47 -3.19 -16.06
N THR A 91 -14.82 -4.30 -16.41
CA THR A 91 -14.16 -5.20 -15.43
C THR A 91 -12.88 -4.60 -14.90
N GLY A 92 -12.19 -3.79 -15.70
CA GLY A 92 -10.98 -3.08 -15.30
C GLY A 92 -11.28 -2.10 -14.16
N LEU A 93 -12.28 -1.21 -14.34
CA LEU A 93 -12.71 -0.26 -13.31
C LEU A 93 -13.21 -0.95 -12.04
N MET A 94 -13.96 -2.06 -12.16
CA MET A 94 -14.45 -2.78 -10.98
C MET A 94 -13.32 -3.49 -10.23
N ALA A 95 -12.34 -4.04 -10.94
CA ALA A 95 -11.18 -4.68 -10.32
C ALA A 95 -10.29 -3.63 -9.61
N ASP A 96 -10.09 -2.47 -10.23
CA ASP A 96 -9.37 -1.33 -9.68
C ASP A 96 -10.06 -0.79 -8.41
N ALA A 97 -11.39 -0.60 -8.46
CA ALA A 97 -12.17 -0.22 -7.29
C ALA A 97 -12.02 -1.20 -6.12
N LEU A 98 -12.03 -2.51 -6.38
CA LEU A 98 -11.85 -3.53 -5.34
C LEU A 98 -10.43 -3.50 -4.76
N ASP A 99 -9.41 -3.13 -5.53
CA ASP A 99 -8.05 -2.90 -5.05
C ASP A 99 -8.01 -1.68 -4.12
N MET A 100 -8.62 -0.56 -4.51
CA MET A 100 -8.74 0.63 -3.64
C MET A 100 -9.47 0.34 -2.33
N LEU A 101 -10.47 -0.53 -2.35
CA LEU A 101 -11.13 -0.98 -1.13
C LEU A 101 -10.18 -1.79 -0.24
N ALA A 102 -9.39 -2.68 -0.83
CA ALA A 102 -8.39 -3.46 -0.12
C ALA A 102 -7.36 -2.55 0.54
N ASP A 103 -6.88 -1.55 -0.17
CA ASP A 103 -5.93 -0.56 0.33
C ASP A 103 -6.51 0.30 1.45
N ALA A 104 -7.76 0.75 1.31
CA ALA A 104 -8.46 1.48 2.38
C ALA A 104 -8.51 0.64 3.68
N PHE A 105 -8.76 -0.66 3.58
CA PHE A 105 -8.71 -1.55 4.75
C PHE A 105 -7.30 -1.67 5.33
N VAL A 106 -6.26 -1.77 4.49
CA VAL A 106 -4.86 -1.81 4.96
C VAL A 106 -4.52 -0.52 5.70
N TYR A 107 -4.85 0.65 5.16
CA TYR A 107 -4.61 1.93 5.82
C TYR A 107 -5.41 2.08 7.12
N GLY A 108 -6.69 1.67 7.13
CA GLY A 108 -7.52 1.68 8.34
C GLY A 108 -6.97 0.77 9.45
N LEU A 109 -6.51 -0.42 9.08
CA LEU A 109 -5.89 -1.35 10.03
C LEU A 109 -4.50 -0.89 10.48
N SER A 110 -3.73 -0.23 9.60
CA SER A 110 -2.46 0.41 9.95
C SER A 110 -2.68 1.51 11.00
N LEU A 111 -3.67 2.38 10.79
CA LEU A 111 -4.08 3.40 11.77
C LEU A 111 -4.48 2.77 13.12
N TYR A 112 -5.21 1.65 13.08
CA TYR A 112 -5.59 0.93 14.29
C TYR A 112 -4.38 0.30 14.99
N ALA A 113 -3.36 -0.13 14.25
CA ALA A 113 -2.20 -0.85 14.75
C ALA A 113 -1.06 0.07 15.26
N VAL A 114 -1.07 1.37 14.88
CA VAL A 114 -0.08 2.36 15.34
C VAL A 114 -0.04 2.38 16.87
N GLY A 115 1.15 2.26 17.46
CA GLY A 115 1.38 2.26 18.89
C GLY A 115 0.92 1.00 19.63
N ARG A 116 0.47 -0.07 18.96
CA ARG A 116 0.00 -1.31 19.58
C ARG A 116 1.02 -2.45 19.51
N ALA A 117 0.84 -3.46 20.36
CA ALA A 117 1.71 -4.63 20.44
C ALA A 117 1.84 -5.36 19.11
N ALA A 118 3.04 -5.85 18.77
CA ALA A 118 3.37 -6.52 17.51
C ALA A 118 2.41 -7.66 17.12
N ARG A 119 1.88 -8.39 18.10
CA ARG A 119 0.86 -9.44 17.85
C ARG A 119 -0.43 -8.91 17.23
N LEU A 120 -0.84 -7.70 17.60
CA LEU A 120 -2.04 -7.05 17.02
C LEU A 120 -1.77 -6.55 15.62
N GLN A 121 -0.55 -6.06 15.35
CA GLN A 121 -0.14 -5.66 14.00
C GLN A 121 -0.16 -6.85 13.03
N VAL A 122 0.38 -8.02 13.44
CA VAL A 122 0.35 -9.24 12.62
C VAL A 122 -1.09 -9.74 12.40
N ARG A 123 -1.95 -9.70 13.42
CA ARG A 123 -3.37 -10.07 13.26
C ARG A 123 -4.09 -9.12 12.29
N ALA A 124 -3.87 -7.82 12.41
CA ALA A 124 -4.42 -6.84 11.49
C ALA A 124 -3.98 -7.11 10.05
N ALA A 125 -2.69 -7.37 9.84
CA ALA A 125 -2.16 -7.74 8.52
C ALA A 125 -2.83 -9.02 7.96
N HIS A 126 -3.02 -10.06 8.77
CA HIS A 126 -3.71 -11.29 8.31
C HIS A 126 -5.18 -11.03 7.96
N VAL A 127 -5.90 -10.22 8.76
CA VAL A 127 -7.29 -9.84 8.43
C VAL A 127 -7.34 -9.10 7.09
N SER A 128 -6.43 -8.13 6.87
CA SER A 128 -6.31 -7.45 5.58
C SER A 128 -6.03 -8.42 4.43
N GLY A 129 -5.09 -9.37 4.62
CA GLY A 129 -4.74 -10.36 3.60
C GLY A 129 -5.92 -11.26 3.21
N TRP A 130 -6.71 -11.73 4.19
CA TRP A 130 -7.93 -12.53 3.91
C TRP A 130 -9.00 -11.71 3.19
N LEU A 131 -9.21 -10.46 3.59
CA LEU A 131 -10.16 -9.57 2.92
C LEU A 131 -9.72 -9.31 1.48
N GLN A 132 -8.46 -8.95 1.27
CA GLN A 132 -7.89 -8.70 -0.06
C GLN A 132 -8.01 -9.95 -0.95
N MET A 133 -7.78 -11.15 -0.40
CA MET A 133 -8.00 -12.40 -1.12
C MET A 133 -9.46 -12.57 -1.55
N ALA A 134 -10.42 -12.30 -0.66
CA ALA A 134 -11.86 -12.40 -0.97
C ALA A 134 -12.25 -11.38 -2.06
N LEU A 135 -11.74 -10.14 -2.00
CA LEU A 135 -11.98 -9.11 -3.01
C LEU A 135 -11.39 -9.50 -4.38
N ALA A 136 -10.16 -10.02 -4.40
CA ALA A 136 -9.53 -10.49 -5.65
C ALA A 136 -10.32 -11.65 -6.29
N LEU A 137 -10.80 -12.61 -5.48
CA LEU A 137 -11.66 -13.70 -5.98
C LEU A 137 -13.00 -13.16 -6.49
N GLY A 138 -13.55 -12.13 -5.84
CA GLY A 138 -14.73 -11.40 -6.32
C GLY A 138 -14.50 -10.76 -7.69
N ALA A 139 -13.37 -10.07 -7.87
CA ALA A 139 -12.98 -9.50 -9.15
C ALA A 139 -12.83 -10.57 -10.24
N PHE A 140 -12.16 -11.69 -9.95
CA PHE A 140 -12.06 -12.81 -10.89
C PHE A 140 -13.43 -13.39 -11.26
N SER A 141 -14.34 -13.53 -10.29
CA SER A 141 -15.69 -14.04 -10.55
C SER A 141 -16.45 -13.11 -11.50
N GLU A 142 -16.29 -11.81 -11.36
CA GLU A 142 -16.90 -10.82 -12.24
C GLU A 142 -16.31 -10.87 -13.65
N VAL A 143 -14.98 -11.02 -13.79
CA VAL A 143 -14.34 -11.23 -15.09
C VAL A 143 -14.91 -12.47 -15.79
N ILE A 144 -15.01 -13.60 -15.07
CA ILE A 144 -15.56 -14.85 -15.61
C ILE A 144 -17.03 -14.65 -16.01
N ARG A 145 -17.82 -14.02 -15.15
CA ARG A 145 -19.21 -13.72 -15.44
C ARG A 145 -19.36 -12.94 -16.75
N ARG A 146 -18.64 -11.82 -16.91
CA ARG A 146 -18.69 -10.99 -18.10
C ARG A 146 -18.09 -11.66 -19.33
N PHE A 147 -17.12 -12.53 -19.17
CA PHE A 147 -16.61 -13.35 -20.26
C PHE A 147 -17.71 -14.26 -20.84
N VAL A 148 -18.49 -14.90 -19.96
CA VAL A 148 -19.58 -15.83 -20.35
C VAL A 148 -20.84 -15.09 -20.80
N THR A 149 -21.32 -14.12 -20.01
CA THR A 149 -22.59 -13.43 -20.29
C THR A 149 -22.48 -12.30 -21.29
N GLY A 150 -21.27 -11.81 -21.53
CA GLY A 150 -21.00 -10.62 -22.32
C GLY A 150 -20.94 -9.36 -21.48
N SER A 151 -20.30 -8.34 -22.03
CA SER A 151 -20.29 -6.96 -21.51
C SER A 151 -20.07 -6.01 -22.69
N GLU A 152 -20.52 -4.79 -22.55
CA GLU A 152 -20.31 -3.70 -23.49
C GLU A 152 -19.61 -2.54 -22.76
N PRO A 153 -18.28 -2.64 -22.54
CA PRO A 153 -17.55 -1.63 -21.81
C PRO A 153 -17.58 -0.29 -22.55
N GLU A 154 -17.88 0.77 -21.81
CA GLU A 154 -17.95 2.15 -22.31
C GLU A 154 -16.57 2.84 -22.22
N PRO A 155 -15.82 2.98 -23.33
CA PRO A 155 -14.44 3.45 -23.29
C PRO A 155 -14.26 4.85 -22.73
N ALA A 156 -15.22 5.73 -22.99
CA ALA A 156 -15.15 7.11 -22.50
C ALA A 156 -15.19 7.18 -20.96
N TRP A 157 -16.05 6.39 -20.32
CA TRP A 157 -16.12 6.29 -18.87
C TRP A 157 -14.87 5.62 -18.29
N MET A 158 -14.40 4.54 -18.91
CA MET A 158 -13.15 3.88 -18.50
C MET A 158 -12.00 4.89 -18.42
N MET A 159 -11.74 5.61 -19.51
CA MET A 159 -10.64 6.57 -19.57
C MET A 159 -10.85 7.78 -18.64
N ALA A 160 -12.05 8.34 -18.57
CA ALA A 160 -12.33 9.50 -17.75
C ALA A 160 -12.17 9.21 -16.25
N VAL A 161 -12.77 8.13 -15.78
CA VAL A 161 -12.76 7.76 -14.36
C VAL A 161 -11.34 7.34 -13.94
N SER A 162 -10.66 6.47 -14.72
CA SER A 162 -9.28 6.09 -14.41
C SER A 162 -8.28 7.24 -14.51
N THR A 163 -8.56 8.29 -15.29
CA THR A 163 -7.73 9.50 -15.28
C THR A 163 -7.86 10.26 -13.96
N VAL A 164 -9.07 10.34 -13.41
CA VAL A 164 -9.31 10.95 -12.09
C VAL A 164 -8.66 10.11 -11.00
N ALA A 165 -8.82 8.79 -11.05
CA ALA A 165 -8.19 7.86 -10.12
C ALA A 165 -6.66 7.92 -10.19
N LEU A 166 -6.09 7.98 -11.39
CA LEU A 166 -4.65 8.17 -11.59
C LEU A 166 -4.15 9.45 -10.90
N ALA A 167 -4.87 10.57 -11.07
CA ALA A 167 -4.50 11.82 -10.41
C ALA A 167 -4.57 11.71 -8.87
N ALA A 168 -5.59 11.04 -8.34
CA ALA A 168 -5.75 10.77 -6.91
C ALA A 168 -4.59 9.88 -6.39
N ASN A 169 -4.25 8.80 -7.10
CA ASN A 169 -3.19 7.88 -6.72
C ASN A 169 -1.79 8.50 -6.83
N VAL A 170 -1.56 9.37 -7.83
CA VAL A 170 -0.33 10.17 -7.89
C VAL A 170 -0.25 11.12 -6.70
N ALA A 171 -1.36 11.74 -6.28
CA ALA A 171 -1.38 12.56 -5.07
C ALA A 171 -1.08 11.74 -3.81
N CYS A 172 -1.64 10.54 -3.68
CA CYS A 172 -1.31 9.59 -2.61
C CYS A 172 0.19 9.24 -2.61
N LEU A 173 0.73 8.91 -3.77
CA LEU A 173 2.15 8.57 -3.93
C LEU A 173 3.06 9.73 -3.52
N LEU A 174 2.72 10.97 -3.91
CA LEU A 174 3.47 12.18 -3.51
C LEU A 174 3.38 12.44 -2.00
N LEU A 175 2.22 12.16 -1.39
CA LEU A 175 2.03 12.27 0.06
C LEU A 175 2.90 11.26 0.81
N ILE A 176 2.92 10.01 0.37
CA ILE A 176 3.76 8.95 0.94
C ILE A 176 5.25 9.25 0.74
N ALA A 177 5.63 9.81 -0.43
CA ALA A 177 7.03 10.12 -0.75
C ALA A 177 7.69 11.05 0.25
N ARG A 178 6.92 11.94 0.85
CA ARG A 178 7.39 12.86 1.90
C ARG A 178 7.69 12.16 3.22
N HIS A 179 7.05 11.01 3.47
CA HIS A 179 7.13 10.26 4.71
C HIS A 179 7.81 8.88 4.54
N ARG A 180 8.46 8.62 3.38
CA ARG A 180 9.08 7.31 3.09
C ARG A 180 10.29 6.95 3.96
N GLY A 181 10.81 7.89 4.76
CA GLY A 181 11.77 7.64 5.84
C GLY A 181 11.16 6.92 7.04
N GLY A 182 9.83 6.88 7.16
CA GLY A 182 9.07 6.08 8.12
C GLY A 182 9.26 4.58 7.89
N GLY A 183 8.89 3.75 8.88
CA GLY A 183 9.16 2.32 8.94
C GLY A 183 8.69 1.46 7.75
N ALA A 184 8.68 0.15 7.95
CA ALA A 184 8.37 -0.84 6.90
C ALA A 184 6.97 -0.66 6.29
N HIS A 185 6.00 -0.15 7.07
CA HIS A 185 4.63 0.12 6.61
C HIS A 185 4.56 1.25 5.56
N MET A 186 5.40 2.30 5.68
CA MET A 186 5.46 3.37 4.68
C MET A 186 6.08 2.89 3.36
N LYS A 187 7.09 1.99 3.42
CA LYS A 187 7.64 1.34 2.22
C LYS A 187 6.60 0.44 1.54
N ALA A 188 5.80 -0.29 2.31
CA ALA A 188 4.69 -1.08 1.78
C ALA A 188 3.64 -0.18 1.11
N SER A 189 3.22 0.91 1.75
CA SER A 189 2.29 1.88 1.20
C SER A 189 2.78 2.48 -0.13
N TRP A 190 4.09 2.77 -0.25
CA TRP A 190 4.70 3.22 -1.51
C TRP A 190 4.53 2.20 -2.64
N ILE A 191 4.75 0.91 -2.35
CA ILE A 191 4.63 -0.17 -3.34
C ILE A 191 3.16 -0.30 -3.80
N PHE A 192 2.21 -0.27 -2.86
CA PHE A 192 0.78 -0.34 -3.17
C PHE A 192 0.35 0.84 -4.05
N SER A 193 0.62 2.07 -3.63
CA SER A 193 0.28 3.28 -4.39
C SER A 193 0.93 3.32 -5.78
N THR A 194 2.11 2.70 -5.95
CA THR A 194 2.73 2.57 -7.28
C THR A 194 1.96 1.57 -8.14
N ASN A 195 1.48 0.47 -7.56
CA ASN A 195 0.67 -0.52 -8.28
C ASN A 195 -0.65 0.09 -8.75
N ASP A 196 -1.31 0.92 -7.91
CA ASP A 196 -2.55 1.62 -8.28
C ASP A 196 -2.36 2.55 -9.48
N VAL A 197 -1.25 3.30 -9.49
CA VAL A 197 -0.89 4.14 -10.66
C VAL A 197 -0.76 3.28 -11.92
N LEU A 198 -0.13 2.11 -11.82
CA LEU A 198 0.01 1.19 -12.97
C LEU A 198 -1.33 0.56 -13.37
N ALA A 199 -2.20 0.21 -12.41
CA ALA A 199 -3.53 -0.31 -12.66
C ALA A 199 -4.40 0.70 -13.42
N ASN A 200 -4.43 1.95 -12.95
CA ASN A 200 -5.15 3.04 -13.60
C ASN A 200 -4.66 3.30 -15.04
N LEU A 201 -3.34 3.35 -15.25
CA LEU A 201 -2.77 3.45 -16.60
C LEU A 201 -3.22 2.27 -17.47
N GLY A 202 -3.25 1.06 -16.91
CA GLY A 202 -3.75 -0.14 -17.58
C GLY A 202 -5.20 0.00 -18.01
N VAL A 203 -6.10 0.52 -17.15
CA VAL A 203 -7.51 0.72 -17.48
C VAL A 203 -7.67 1.81 -18.56
N ILE A 204 -6.89 2.90 -18.51
CA ILE A 204 -6.90 3.93 -19.56
C ILE A 204 -6.50 3.34 -20.91
N VAL A 205 -5.41 2.56 -20.95
CA VAL A 205 -4.96 1.88 -22.17
C VAL A 205 -6.01 0.89 -22.67
N ALA A 206 -6.61 0.10 -21.77
CA ALA A 206 -7.67 -0.83 -22.12
C ALA A 206 -8.89 -0.09 -22.71
N GLY A 207 -9.30 1.03 -22.14
CA GLY A 207 -10.35 1.90 -22.68
C GLY A 207 -10.05 2.38 -24.09
N GLY A 208 -8.83 2.84 -24.35
CA GLY A 208 -8.37 3.21 -25.69
C GLY A 208 -8.42 2.04 -26.67
N LEU A 209 -7.99 0.85 -26.25
CA LEU A 209 -8.04 -0.35 -27.08
C LEU A 209 -9.49 -0.83 -27.32
N VAL A 210 -10.38 -0.73 -26.33
CA VAL A 210 -11.81 -1.01 -26.52
C VAL A 210 -12.41 -0.05 -27.56
N ALA A 211 -12.11 1.25 -27.47
CA ALA A 211 -12.56 2.24 -28.44
C ALA A 211 -12.06 1.93 -29.87
N TRP A 212 -10.81 1.46 -29.98
CA TRP A 212 -10.21 1.17 -31.26
C TRP A 212 -10.67 -0.17 -31.87
N THR A 213 -10.78 -1.22 -31.05
CA THR A 213 -11.09 -2.58 -31.53
C THR A 213 -12.58 -2.88 -31.55
N GLY A 214 -13.41 -2.11 -30.84
CA GLY A 214 -14.83 -2.37 -30.66
C GLY A 214 -15.13 -3.67 -29.89
N THR A 215 -14.14 -4.22 -29.15
CA THR A 215 -14.28 -5.48 -28.41
C THR A 215 -14.06 -5.29 -26.93
N ARG A 216 -14.69 -6.16 -26.12
CA ARG A 216 -14.55 -6.16 -24.64
C ARG A 216 -13.25 -6.78 -24.13
N PHE A 217 -12.51 -7.49 -24.97
CA PHE A 217 -11.35 -8.28 -24.52
C PHE A 217 -10.25 -7.45 -23.83
N PRO A 218 -9.89 -6.24 -24.27
CA PRO A 218 -8.88 -5.45 -23.56
C PRO A 218 -9.28 -5.15 -22.11
N ASP A 219 -10.57 -4.85 -21.83
CA ASP A 219 -11.10 -4.62 -20.49
C ASP A 219 -11.05 -5.89 -19.63
N LEU A 220 -11.45 -7.04 -20.18
CA LEU A 220 -11.35 -8.32 -19.50
C LEU A 220 -9.92 -8.70 -19.14
N VAL A 221 -8.98 -8.44 -20.05
CA VAL A 221 -7.56 -8.73 -19.82
C VAL A 221 -7.01 -7.87 -18.70
N ILE A 222 -7.25 -6.55 -18.72
CA ILE A 222 -6.73 -5.67 -17.67
C ILE A 222 -7.38 -5.97 -16.32
N GLY A 223 -8.68 -6.21 -16.26
CA GLY A 223 -9.38 -6.64 -15.05
C GLY A 223 -8.80 -7.93 -14.47
N THR A 224 -8.44 -8.91 -15.33
CA THR A 224 -7.77 -10.13 -14.91
C THR A 224 -6.37 -9.86 -14.33
N VAL A 225 -5.60 -8.99 -14.98
CA VAL A 225 -4.24 -8.62 -14.53
C VAL A 225 -4.30 -7.94 -13.17
N ILE A 226 -5.20 -6.96 -12.98
CA ILE A 226 -5.38 -6.26 -11.70
C ILE A 226 -5.77 -7.27 -10.62
N ALA A 227 -6.79 -8.09 -10.83
CA ALA A 227 -7.21 -9.11 -9.87
C ALA A 227 -6.07 -10.09 -9.50
N ALA A 228 -5.20 -10.47 -10.45
CA ALA A 228 -4.05 -11.32 -10.20
C ALA A 228 -2.97 -10.62 -9.35
N VAL A 229 -2.73 -9.33 -9.57
CA VAL A 229 -1.80 -8.51 -8.78
C VAL A 229 -2.30 -8.43 -7.33
N VAL A 230 -3.58 -8.10 -7.13
CA VAL A 230 -4.21 -8.04 -5.79
C VAL A 230 -4.13 -9.38 -5.08
N LEU A 231 -4.44 -10.48 -5.76
CA LEU A 231 -4.36 -11.84 -5.21
C LEU A 231 -2.93 -12.17 -4.77
N THR A 232 -1.93 -11.80 -5.58
CA THR A 232 -0.52 -12.02 -5.26
C THR A 232 -0.10 -11.22 -4.02
N GLY A 233 -0.58 -9.98 -3.88
CA GLY A 233 -0.42 -9.14 -2.70
C GLY A 233 -1.02 -9.78 -1.45
N ALA A 234 -2.26 -10.25 -1.52
CA ALA A 234 -2.95 -10.96 -0.43
C ALA A 234 -2.15 -12.17 0.07
N VAL A 235 -1.65 -13.01 -0.86
CA VAL A 235 -0.83 -14.19 -0.50
C VAL A 235 0.48 -13.79 0.18
N ARG A 236 1.12 -12.69 -0.25
CA ARG A 236 2.34 -12.19 0.40
C ARG A 236 2.07 -11.72 1.83
N ILE A 237 0.97 -10.97 2.05
CA ILE A 237 0.57 -10.50 3.37
C ILE A 237 0.27 -11.67 4.31
N LEU A 238 -0.45 -12.69 3.85
CA LEU A 238 -0.77 -13.88 4.65
C LEU A 238 0.46 -14.73 5.03
N ARG A 239 1.59 -14.55 4.35
CA ARG A 239 2.87 -15.22 4.69
C ARG A 239 3.72 -14.45 5.71
N LEU A 240 3.32 -13.24 6.11
CA LEU A 240 4.00 -12.49 7.18
C LEU A 240 3.87 -13.26 8.52
N ARG A 241 4.96 -13.32 9.28
CA ARG A 241 5.04 -14.04 10.56
C ARG A 241 5.36 -13.08 11.70
#